data_6096fc851cafe912411af8b973a25c17
#
_entry.id   6096fc851cafe912411af8b973a25c17
#
_cell.length_a   1.000
_cell.length_b   1.000
_cell.length_c   1.000
_cell.angle_alpha   90.00
_cell.angle_beta   90.00
_cell.angle_gamma   90.00
#
_symmetry.space_group_name_H-M   'P 1'
#
loop_
_entity.id
_entity.type
_entity.pdbx_description
1 polymer ?
#
loop_
_entity_poly.entity_id
_entity_poly.type
_entity_poly.pdbx_seq_one_letter_code
_entity_poly.pdbx_strand_id
1 'polypeptide(L)'
;MAAPLVHQVNVKATPDQIYEAVSTVKGLAAFWTSESQAEPRVGSIATFGFGGPSQRMRVDELNPGKRVKWTALADFPNWDGTTVTWDISPAENGETGVLFRHADWPASVSQDDLGSINYTWGLVVERLKQYAESGKPNPLFALATR
;
A
#
# COMPACT_ATOMS: atom_id res chain seq x y z
N MET A 1 22.79 0.50 3.82
CA MET A 1 21.41 0.36 3.30
C MET A 1 20.46 0.13 4.45
N ALA A 2 19.35 0.83 4.46
CA ALA A 2 18.36 0.64 5.50
C ALA A 2 17.56 -0.64 5.24
N ALA A 3 17.19 -1.32 6.33
CA ALA A 3 16.33 -2.50 6.24
C ALA A 3 14.94 -2.12 5.73
N PRO A 4 14.22 -3.05 5.10
CA PRO A 4 12.84 -2.78 4.67
C PRO A 4 11.92 -2.53 5.86
N LEU A 5 10.91 -1.70 5.63
CA LEU A 5 9.78 -1.57 6.56
C LEU A 5 8.84 -2.73 6.28
N VAL A 6 8.44 -3.45 7.32
CA VAL A 6 7.66 -4.69 7.17
C VAL A 6 6.48 -4.68 8.14
N HIS A 7 5.30 -5.01 7.61
CA HIS A 7 4.10 -5.22 8.43
C HIS A 7 3.40 -6.49 7.98
N GLN A 8 2.96 -7.28 8.94
CA GLN A 8 2.22 -8.50 8.65
C GLN A 8 0.94 -8.53 9.48
N VAL A 9 -0.17 -8.84 8.80
CA VAL A 9 -1.48 -8.99 9.45
C VAL A 9 -2.20 -10.19 8.88
N ASN A 10 -3.09 -10.77 9.68
CA ASN A 10 -4.04 -11.77 9.21
C ASN A 10 -5.41 -11.11 9.11
N VAL A 11 -6.11 -11.39 8.00
CA VAL A 11 -7.33 -10.68 7.64
C VAL A 11 -8.44 -11.71 7.39
N LYS A 12 -9.62 -11.45 7.95
CA LYS A 12 -10.81 -12.30 7.73
C LYS A 12 -11.48 -11.90 6.43
N ALA A 13 -10.80 -12.20 5.33
CA ALA A 13 -11.25 -11.92 3.97
C ALA A 13 -10.54 -12.89 3.03
N THR A 14 -11.04 -13.01 1.80
CA THR A 14 -10.42 -13.90 0.81
C THR A 14 -9.19 -13.26 0.19
N PRO A 15 -8.26 -14.06 -0.37
CA PRO A 15 -7.13 -13.51 -1.12
C PRO A 15 -7.56 -12.57 -2.24
N ASP A 16 -8.64 -12.87 -2.94
CA ASP A 16 -9.14 -12.04 -4.02
C ASP A 16 -9.65 -10.69 -3.52
N GLN A 17 -10.30 -10.66 -2.35
CA GLN A 17 -10.73 -9.41 -1.74
C GLN A 17 -9.55 -8.51 -1.37
N ILE A 18 -8.49 -9.11 -0.82
CA ILE A 18 -7.27 -8.37 -0.50
C ILE A 18 -6.61 -7.86 -1.78
N TYR A 19 -6.48 -8.73 -2.79
CA TYR A 19 -5.87 -8.35 -4.06
C TYR A 19 -6.62 -7.18 -4.70
N GLU A 20 -7.94 -7.24 -4.74
CA GLU A 20 -8.76 -6.15 -5.27
C GLU A 20 -8.54 -4.86 -4.50
N ALA A 21 -8.46 -4.94 -3.17
CA ALA A 21 -8.26 -3.76 -2.32
C ALA A 21 -6.96 -3.03 -2.63
N VAL A 22 -5.86 -3.76 -2.88
CA VAL A 22 -4.54 -3.14 -3.10
C VAL A 22 -4.22 -2.91 -4.58
N SER A 23 -5.10 -3.30 -5.50
CA SER A 23 -4.83 -3.17 -6.94
C SER A 23 -5.81 -2.27 -7.68
N THR A 24 -6.93 -1.89 -7.06
CA THR A 24 -7.94 -1.07 -7.72
C THR A 24 -8.06 0.31 -7.05
N VAL A 25 -8.51 1.30 -7.83
CA VAL A 25 -8.74 2.64 -7.30
C VAL A 25 -9.80 2.61 -6.20
N LYS A 26 -10.84 1.80 -6.37
CA LYS A 26 -11.90 1.67 -5.37
C LYS A 26 -11.33 1.23 -4.02
N GLY A 27 -10.48 0.20 -4.03
CA GLY A 27 -9.88 -0.32 -2.80
C GLY A 27 -8.90 0.67 -2.19
N LEU A 28 -7.97 1.17 -2.98
CA LEU A 28 -6.92 2.09 -2.50
C LEU A 28 -7.52 3.37 -1.92
N ALA A 29 -8.58 3.89 -2.54
CA ALA A 29 -9.27 5.07 -2.03
C ALA A 29 -10.11 4.75 -0.78
N ALA A 30 -10.47 3.48 -0.57
CA ALA A 30 -11.27 3.07 0.57
C ALA A 30 -10.45 2.91 1.86
N PHE A 31 -9.17 2.57 1.75
CA PHE A 31 -8.40 2.32 2.97
C PHE A 31 -7.17 3.23 3.13
N TRP A 32 -6.58 3.73 2.07
CA TRP A 32 -5.34 4.51 2.16
C TRP A 32 -5.59 6.01 2.02
N THR A 33 -5.81 6.49 0.80
CA THR A 33 -6.12 7.92 0.60
C THR A 33 -7.25 8.07 -0.40
N SER A 34 -8.18 8.95 -0.08
CA SER A 34 -9.31 9.22 -0.96
C SER A 34 -8.88 9.83 -2.30
N GLU A 35 -7.68 10.43 -2.37
CA GLU A 35 -7.09 10.95 -3.60
C GLU A 35 -6.21 9.89 -4.28
N SER A 36 -6.74 8.71 -4.53
CA SER A 36 -6.04 7.65 -5.25
C SER A 36 -6.49 7.61 -6.70
N GLN A 37 -5.54 7.44 -7.63
CA GLN A 37 -5.78 7.16 -9.04
C GLN A 37 -4.93 5.97 -9.43
N ALA A 38 -5.53 4.94 -9.98
CA ALA A 38 -4.83 3.71 -10.33
C ALA A 38 -5.60 2.94 -11.39
N GLU A 39 -4.85 2.26 -12.25
CA GLU A 39 -5.39 1.27 -13.17
C GLU A 39 -4.76 -0.07 -12.84
N PRO A 40 -5.53 -1.17 -12.82
CA PRO A 40 -4.97 -2.49 -12.53
C PRO A 40 -4.27 -3.07 -13.76
N ARG A 41 -3.18 -2.43 -14.18
CA ARG A 41 -2.42 -2.80 -15.38
C ARG A 41 -0.93 -2.59 -15.13
N VAL A 42 -0.14 -3.63 -15.39
CA VAL A 42 1.31 -3.56 -15.29
C VAL A 42 1.85 -2.48 -16.23
N GLY A 43 2.76 -1.66 -15.72
CA GLY A 43 3.34 -0.54 -16.44
C GLY A 43 2.59 0.77 -16.27
N SER A 44 1.38 0.75 -15.69
CA SER A 44 0.63 1.97 -15.42
C SER A 44 1.22 2.72 -14.21
N ILE A 45 0.91 4.01 -14.13
CA ILE A 45 1.36 4.86 -13.03
C ILE A 45 0.16 5.15 -12.13
N ALA A 46 0.26 4.74 -10.87
CA ALA A 46 -0.72 5.09 -9.85
C ALA A 46 -0.28 6.38 -9.16
N THR A 47 -1.23 7.21 -8.77
CA THR A 47 -0.96 8.47 -8.08
C THR A 47 -1.75 8.53 -6.79
N PHE A 48 -1.06 8.85 -5.70
CA PHE A 48 -1.65 8.94 -4.37
C PHE A 48 -1.44 10.33 -3.83
N GLY A 49 -2.54 11.07 -3.62
CA GLY A 49 -2.52 12.44 -3.16
C GLY A 49 -2.77 12.56 -1.67
N PHE A 50 -2.17 13.58 -1.06
CA PHE A 50 -2.23 13.77 0.40
C PHE A 50 -2.55 15.23 0.73
N GLY A 51 -3.49 15.82 -0.02
CA GLY A 51 -3.94 17.17 0.25
C GLY A 51 -2.99 18.26 -0.24
N GLY A 52 -2.26 17.98 -1.31
CA GLY A 52 -1.27 18.89 -1.89
C GLY A 52 -0.14 18.07 -2.48
N PRO A 53 0.77 17.54 -1.64
CA PRO A 53 1.80 16.63 -2.17
C PRO A 53 1.17 15.32 -2.65
N SER A 54 1.83 14.68 -3.61
CA SER A 54 1.41 13.37 -4.11
C SER A 54 2.63 12.54 -4.44
N GLN A 55 2.44 11.20 -4.43
CA GLN A 55 3.48 10.24 -4.77
C GLN A 55 2.96 9.34 -5.88
N ARG A 56 3.74 9.19 -6.95
CA ARG A 56 3.44 8.28 -8.04
C ARG A 56 4.18 6.97 -7.84
N MET A 57 3.51 5.89 -8.20
CA MET A 57 4.05 4.53 -8.16
C MET A 57 3.85 3.88 -9.52
N ARG A 58 4.89 3.24 -10.05
CA ARG A 58 4.74 2.40 -11.25
C ARG A 58 4.30 1.02 -10.81
N VAL A 59 3.26 0.50 -11.45
CA VAL A 59 2.78 -0.86 -11.18
C VAL A 59 3.70 -1.84 -11.91
N ASP A 60 4.46 -2.63 -11.15
CA ASP A 60 5.43 -3.57 -11.71
C ASP A 60 4.90 -4.99 -11.83
N GLU A 61 4.06 -5.42 -10.88
CA GLU A 61 3.57 -6.78 -10.85
C GLU A 61 2.15 -6.83 -10.33
N LEU A 62 1.28 -7.58 -11.03
CA LEU A 62 -0.09 -7.86 -10.61
C LEU A 62 -0.31 -9.36 -10.75
N ASN A 63 -0.21 -10.09 -9.65
CA ASN A 63 -0.44 -11.54 -9.62
C ASN A 63 -1.70 -11.79 -8.78
N PRO A 64 -2.86 -12.02 -9.42
CA PRO A 64 -4.14 -12.07 -8.71
C PRO A 64 -4.15 -13.04 -7.54
N GLY A 65 -4.59 -12.54 -6.39
CA GLY A 65 -4.66 -13.32 -5.15
C GLY A 65 -3.33 -13.63 -4.51
N LYS A 66 -2.21 -13.14 -5.05
CA LYS A 66 -0.88 -13.50 -4.55
C LYS A 66 0.05 -12.31 -4.31
N ARG A 67 0.11 -11.34 -5.23
CA ARG A 67 1.09 -10.26 -5.08
C ARG A 67 0.76 -9.03 -5.91
N VAL A 68 1.01 -7.87 -5.31
CA VAL A 68 1.06 -6.58 -6.01
C VAL A 68 2.39 -5.94 -5.67
N LYS A 69 3.09 -5.41 -6.68
CA LYS A 69 4.37 -4.73 -6.48
C LYS A 69 4.39 -3.41 -7.23
N TRP A 70 4.92 -2.38 -6.56
CA TRP A 70 5.11 -1.05 -7.13
C TRP A 70 6.55 -0.59 -6.95
N THR A 71 7.02 0.30 -7.85
CA THR A 71 8.24 1.08 -7.66
C THR A 71 7.88 2.55 -7.60
N ALA A 72 8.36 3.23 -6.57
CA ALA A 72 8.10 4.66 -6.38
C ALA A 72 8.92 5.51 -7.35
N LEU A 73 8.32 6.58 -7.84
CA LEU A 73 8.98 7.59 -8.64
C LEU A 73 9.53 8.71 -7.75
N ALA A 74 10.19 9.69 -8.34
CA ALA A 74 10.93 10.74 -7.61
C ALA A 74 10.03 11.89 -7.18
N ASP A 75 9.05 11.63 -6.32
CA ASP A 75 8.16 12.68 -5.80
C ASP A 75 8.51 13.02 -4.34
N PHE A 76 8.37 12.06 -3.42
CA PHE A 76 8.79 12.30 -2.03
C PHE A 76 10.30 12.10 -1.89
N PRO A 77 10.95 12.87 -1.00
CA PRO A 77 12.39 12.70 -0.77
C PRO A 77 12.74 11.26 -0.38
N ASN A 78 13.77 10.72 -1.02
CA ASN A 78 14.30 9.37 -0.80
C ASN A 78 13.40 8.22 -1.26
N TRP A 79 12.29 8.49 -1.91
CA TRP A 79 11.37 7.43 -2.36
C TRP A 79 11.71 6.88 -3.75
N ASP A 80 12.42 7.64 -4.58
CA ASP A 80 12.72 7.22 -5.95
C ASP A 80 13.43 5.86 -5.98
N GLY A 81 12.85 4.92 -6.72
CA GLY A 81 13.40 3.57 -6.86
C GLY A 81 13.09 2.64 -5.69
N THR A 82 12.46 3.14 -4.62
CA THR A 82 12.02 2.24 -3.53
C THR A 82 10.85 1.39 -4.00
N THR A 83 10.70 0.21 -3.40
CA THR A 83 9.68 -0.74 -3.82
C THR A 83 8.69 -1.01 -2.70
N VAL A 84 7.42 -1.14 -3.09
CA VAL A 84 6.33 -1.52 -2.18
C VAL A 84 5.76 -2.84 -2.68
N THR A 85 5.65 -3.83 -1.78
CA THR A 85 5.05 -5.12 -2.11
C THR A 85 3.96 -5.47 -1.12
N TRP A 86 2.89 -6.06 -1.67
CA TRP A 86 1.79 -6.65 -0.91
C TRP A 86 1.79 -8.12 -1.26
N ASP A 87 2.29 -8.98 -0.36
CA ASP A 87 2.29 -10.43 -0.55
C ASP A 87 1.10 -11.02 0.19
N ILE A 88 0.32 -11.83 -0.53
CA ILE A 88 -0.94 -12.39 -0.06
C ILE A 88 -0.78 -13.91 0.00
N SER A 89 -1.14 -14.51 1.12
CA SER A 89 -1.00 -15.96 1.30
C SER A 89 -2.09 -16.49 2.24
N PRO A 90 -2.43 -17.77 2.14
CA PRO A 90 -3.34 -18.37 3.11
C PRO A 90 -2.76 -18.31 4.52
N ALA A 91 -3.61 -18.07 5.50
CA ALA A 91 -3.29 -18.11 6.92
C ALA A 91 -4.17 -19.15 7.60
N GLU A 92 -3.99 -19.29 8.92
CA GLU A 92 -4.78 -20.26 9.69
C GLU A 92 -6.24 -19.83 9.77
N ASN A 93 -7.12 -20.79 10.03
CA ASN A 93 -8.56 -20.58 10.27
C ASN A 93 -9.29 -19.90 9.09
N GLY A 94 -8.83 -20.15 7.85
CA GLY A 94 -9.46 -19.57 6.67
C GLY A 94 -9.19 -18.08 6.49
N GLU A 95 -8.29 -17.51 7.27
CA GLU A 95 -7.88 -16.12 7.11
C GLU A 95 -6.83 -15.98 6.01
N THR A 96 -6.57 -14.76 5.60
CA THR A 96 -5.57 -14.45 4.60
C THR A 96 -4.45 -13.63 5.24
N GLY A 97 -3.22 -14.05 5.02
CA GLY A 97 -2.05 -13.32 5.47
C GLY A 97 -1.67 -12.25 4.46
N VAL A 98 -1.34 -11.06 4.96
CA VAL A 98 -0.83 -9.95 4.14
C VAL A 98 0.52 -9.54 4.70
N LEU A 99 1.55 -9.64 3.87
CA LEU A 99 2.89 -9.19 4.21
C LEU A 99 3.21 -7.97 3.35
N PHE A 100 3.27 -6.83 4.00
CA PHE A 100 3.62 -5.55 3.37
C PHE A 100 5.10 -5.27 3.54
N ARG A 101 5.75 -4.77 2.49
CA ARG A 101 7.14 -4.30 2.57
C ARG A 101 7.31 -3.01 1.78
N HIS A 102 8.07 -2.08 2.36
CA HIS A 102 8.60 -0.92 1.63
C HIS A 102 10.11 -0.98 1.76
N ALA A 103 10.80 -1.26 0.66
CA ALA A 103 12.20 -1.66 0.63
C ALA A 103 13.01 -0.82 -0.34
N ASP A 104 14.30 -1.16 -0.42
CA ASP A 104 15.26 -0.55 -1.36
C ASP A 104 15.51 0.93 -1.06
N TRP A 105 15.53 1.27 0.23
CA TRP A 105 15.78 2.62 0.69
C TRP A 105 17.21 3.05 0.39
N PRO A 106 17.43 4.30 -0.06
CA PRO A 106 18.80 4.81 -0.25
C PRO A 106 19.47 5.05 1.11
N ALA A 107 20.80 5.09 1.08
CA ALA A 107 21.56 5.37 2.29
C ALA A 107 21.31 6.76 2.86
N SER A 108 20.78 7.68 2.06
CA SER A 108 20.48 9.05 2.46
C SER A 108 19.24 9.19 3.34
N VAL A 109 18.38 8.15 3.42
CA VAL A 109 17.18 8.24 4.25
C VAL A 109 17.57 8.18 5.73
N SER A 110 17.02 9.08 6.53
CA SER A 110 17.31 9.11 7.96
C SER A 110 16.46 8.09 8.71
N GLN A 111 16.95 7.67 9.88
CA GLN A 111 16.21 6.77 10.76
C GLN A 111 14.93 7.41 11.27
N ASP A 112 14.95 8.72 11.52
CA ASP A 112 13.76 9.47 11.95
C ASP A 112 12.68 9.45 10.87
N ASP A 113 13.06 9.68 9.62
CA ASP A 113 12.12 9.62 8.50
C ASP A 113 11.56 8.21 8.33
N LEU A 114 12.40 7.19 8.43
CA LEU A 114 11.94 5.80 8.34
C LEU A 114 10.95 5.47 9.46
N GLY A 115 11.21 5.94 10.68
CA GLY A 115 10.29 5.73 11.79
C GLY A 115 8.92 6.35 11.53
N SER A 116 8.89 7.57 11.01
CA SER A 116 7.66 8.26 10.68
C SER A 116 6.89 7.54 9.57
N ILE A 117 7.60 7.15 8.52
CA ILE A 117 7.00 6.41 7.40
C ILE A 117 6.47 5.06 7.87
N ASN A 118 7.24 4.37 8.69
CA ASN A 118 6.85 3.07 9.23
C ASN A 118 5.57 3.16 10.06
N TYR A 119 5.47 4.16 10.91
CA TYR A 119 4.27 4.39 11.71
C TYR A 119 3.04 4.59 10.81
N THR A 120 3.19 5.42 9.77
CA THR A 120 2.10 5.68 8.83
C THR A 120 1.69 4.40 8.09
N TRP A 121 2.65 3.62 7.61
CA TRP A 121 2.33 2.35 6.95
C TRP A 121 1.61 1.37 7.87
N GLY A 122 1.97 1.34 9.17
CA GLY A 122 1.25 0.52 10.14
C GLY A 122 -0.23 0.88 10.22
N LEU A 123 -0.53 2.19 10.22
CA LEU A 123 -1.91 2.66 10.21
C LEU A 123 -2.61 2.33 8.89
N VAL A 124 -1.92 2.44 7.76
CA VAL A 124 -2.48 2.11 6.44
C VAL A 124 -2.85 0.63 6.38
N VAL A 125 -1.94 -0.24 6.83
CA VAL A 125 -2.17 -1.69 6.83
C VAL A 125 -3.35 -2.05 7.72
N GLU A 126 -3.50 -1.40 8.86
CA GLU A 126 -4.66 -1.62 9.73
C GLU A 126 -5.97 -1.20 9.04
N ARG A 127 -5.95 -0.09 8.29
CA ARG A 127 -7.13 0.34 7.53
C ARG A 127 -7.48 -0.64 6.41
N LEU A 128 -6.46 -1.24 5.76
CA LEU A 128 -6.69 -2.30 4.79
C LEU A 128 -7.43 -3.47 5.43
N LYS A 129 -6.95 -3.91 6.60
CA LYS A 129 -7.58 -5.02 7.33
C LYS A 129 -9.04 -4.70 7.65
N GLN A 130 -9.32 -3.52 8.21
CA GLN A 130 -10.67 -3.10 8.54
C GLN A 130 -11.57 -3.05 7.31
N TYR A 131 -11.09 -2.49 6.21
CA TYR A 131 -11.85 -2.40 4.98
C TYR A 131 -12.17 -3.78 4.40
N ALA A 132 -11.17 -4.64 4.32
CA ALA A 132 -11.35 -5.99 3.76
C ALA A 132 -12.33 -6.82 4.59
N GLU A 133 -12.33 -6.64 5.90
CA GLU A 133 -13.21 -7.40 6.80
C GLU A 133 -14.63 -6.86 6.84
N SER A 134 -14.83 -5.56 6.69
CA SER A 134 -16.14 -4.92 6.84
C SER A 134 -16.78 -4.51 5.53
N GLY A 135 -15.99 -4.29 4.48
CA GLY A 135 -16.46 -3.70 3.23
C GLY A 135 -16.76 -2.20 3.32
N LYS A 136 -16.46 -1.57 4.46
CA LYS A 136 -16.79 -0.16 4.69
C LYS A 136 -15.56 0.72 4.47
N PRO A 137 -15.62 1.70 3.54
CA PRO A 137 -14.52 2.63 3.34
C PRO A 137 -14.25 3.48 4.58
N ASN A 138 -12.99 3.59 4.93
CA ASN A 138 -12.51 4.47 5.98
C ASN A 138 -11.02 4.76 5.74
N PRO A 139 -10.70 5.59 4.73
CA PRO A 139 -9.30 5.81 4.38
C PRO A 139 -8.56 6.57 5.47
N LEU A 140 -7.28 6.24 5.64
CA LEU A 140 -6.43 6.94 6.60
C LEU A 140 -6.34 8.43 6.25
N PHE A 141 -6.25 8.76 4.96
CA PHE A 141 -6.28 10.14 4.47
C PHE A 141 -7.62 10.40 3.78
N ALA A 142 -8.62 10.77 4.58
CA ALA A 142 -9.94 11.12 4.09
C ALA A 142 -9.96 12.61 3.76
N LEU A 143 -9.59 12.93 2.51
CA LEU A 143 -9.43 14.32 2.08
C LEU A 143 -10.77 14.87 1.58
N ALA A 144 -10.98 16.18 1.79
CA ALA A 144 -12.20 16.82 1.35
C ALA A 144 -12.30 16.81 -0.17
N THR A 145 -13.44 16.36 -0.69
CA THR A 145 -13.76 16.47 -2.12
C THR A 145 -14.40 17.82 -2.40
N ARG A 146 -14.12 18.36 -3.56
CA ARG A 146 -14.67 19.65 -3.98
C ARG A 146 -15.41 19.54 -5.28
#